data_1322a9c63319603080f8b79049a498d9
#
_entry.id   1322a9c63319603080f8b79049a498d9
#
_cell.length_a   1.000
_cell.length_b   1.000
_cell.length_c   1.000
_cell.angle_alpha   90.00
_cell.angle_beta   90.00
_cell.angle_gamma   90.00
#
_symmetry.space_group_name_H-M   'P 1'
#
loop_
_entity.id
_entity.type
_entity.pdbx_description
1 polymer ?
#
loop_
_entity_poly.entity_id
_entity_poly.type
_entity_poly.pdbx_seq_one_letter_code
_entity_poly.pdbx_strand_id
1 'polypeptide(L)'
;MSYYERWLVRLTEISIKTGLVTRAEVESGKPAPGSSKATPPVTAANAEAAAVIRASTRRPAAVGAQFTVGQRVRTRNINPVGHTRLPRYARAKAGVIDRDHGIFVFPDTAAHGLGERPQHVYSVRFSARELWGDQAKPQDAVYLDMWDDYLEPA
;
A
#
# COMPACT_ATOMS: atom_id res chain seq x y z
N MET A 1 21.05 13.20 -11.23
CA MET A 1 20.36 11.93 -11.58
C MET A 1 18.92 12.24 -11.95
N SER A 2 18.52 11.90 -13.17
CA SER A 2 17.17 12.10 -13.69
C SER A 2 16.18 11.16 -12.99
N TYR A 3 14.87 11.34 -13.25
CA TYR A 3 13.81 10.48 -12.72
C TYR A 3 14.03 9.01 -13.11
N TYR A 4 14.30 8.73 -14.38
CA TYR A 4 14.50 7.36 -14.87
C TYR A 4 15.80 6.71 -14.40
N GLU A 5 16.88 7.47 -14.26
CA GLU A 5 18.13 6.97 -13.66
C GLU A 5 17.92 6.52 -12.22
N ARG A 6 17.13 7.24 -11.42
CA ARG A 6 16.79 6.84 -10.04
C ARG A 6 15.99 5.54 -10.01
N TRP A 7 15.08 5.35 -10.95
CA TRP A 7 14.32 4.11 -11.08
C TRP A 7 15.22 2.95 -11.47
N LEU A 8 16.11 3.14 -12.46
CA LEU A 8 17.06 2.12 -12.89
C LEU A 8 17.94 1.65 -11.73
N VAL A 9 18.55 2.57 -11.01
CA VAL A 9 19.38 2.24 -9.85
C VAL A 9 18.58 1.45 -8.80
N ARG A 10 17.37 1.90 -8.45
CA ARG A 10 16.55 1.22 -7.45
C ARG A 10 16.10 -0.16 -7.89
N LEU A 11 15.69 -0.32 -9.14
CA LEU A 11 15.30 -1.62 -9.69
C LEU A 11 16.48 -2.59 -9.71
N THR A 12 17.65 -2.11 -10.11
CA THR A 12 18.87 -2.91 -10.09
C THR A 12 19.21 -3.37 -8.66
N GLU A 13 19.25 -2.47 -7.71
CA GLU A 13 19.57 -2.80 -6.32
C GLU A 13 18.54 -3.75 -5.67
N ILE A 14 17.25 -3.54 -5.92
CA ILE A 14 16.23 -4.45 -5.38
C ILE A 14 16.31 -5.83 -6.03
N SER A 15 16.59 -5.91 -7.32
CA SER A 15 16.73 -7.19 -8.03
C SER A 15 17.92 -7.99 -7.51
N ILE A 16 19.04 -7.32 -7.19
CA ILE A 16 20.19 -7.95 -6.55
C ILE A 16 19.85 -8.39 -5.13
N LYS A 17 19.24 -7.51 -4.34
CA LYS A 17 18.88 -7.78 -2.95
C LYS A 17 17.91 -8.95 -2.80
N THR A 18 16.98 -9.11 -3.74
CA THR A 18 16.00 -10.20 -3.74
C THR A 18 16.53 -11.49 -4.38
N GLY A 19 17.76 -11.51 -4.86
CA GLY A 19 18.36 -12.67 -5.53
C GLY A 19 17.79 -12.97 -6.92
N LEU A 20 17.09 -12.01 -7.54
CA LEU A 20 16.57 -12.16 -8.89
C LEU A 20 17.72 -12.16 -9.91
N VAL A 21 18.74 -11.35 -9.66
CA VAL A 21 20.00 -11.31 -10.43
C VAL A 21 21.16 -11.11 -9.47
N THR A 22 22.36 -11.49 -9.90
CA THR A 22 23.61 -11.18 -9.20
C THR A 22 24.21 -9.87 -9.72
N ARG A 23 25.10 -9.24 -8.95
CA ARG A 23 25.82 -8.06 -9.40
C ARG A 23 26.67 -8.35 -10.64
N ALA A 24 27.34 -9.51 -10.69
CA ALA A 24 28.15 -9.94 -11.84
C ALA A 24 27.31 -10.11 -13.13
N GLU A 25 26.06 -10.60 -13.00
CA GLU A 25 25.15 -10.69 -14.15
C GLU A 25 24.72 -9.31 -14.64
N VAL A 26 24.47 -8.36 -13.73
CA VAL A 26 24.14 -6.98 -14.11
C VAL A 26 25.33 -6.31 -14.82
N GLU A 27 26.54 -6.49 -14.33
CA GLU A 27 27.77 -5.90 -14.92
C GLU A 27 28.12 -6.52 -16.27
N SER A 28 27.99 -7.85 -16.39
CA SER A 28 28.31 -8.56 -17.62
C SER A 28 27.19 -8.54 -18.67
N GLY A 29 25.96 -8.28 -18.26
CA GLY A 29 24.75 -8.41 -19.10
C GLY A 29 24.45 -9.84 -19.52
N LYS A 30 25.03 -10.85 -18.84
CA LYS A 30 24.86 -12.26 -19.16
C LYS A 30 24.48 -13.07 -17.93
N PRO A 31 23.59 -14.08 -18.07
CA PRO A 31 23.27 -14.96 -16.95
C PRO A 31 24.48 -15.78 -16.53
N ALA A 32 24.63 -16.01 -15.23
CA ALA A 32 25.66 -16.91 -14.71
C ALA A 32 25.36 -18.37 -15.13
N PRO A 33 26.40 -19.21 -15.35
CA PRO A 33 26.20 -20.63 -15.59
C PRO A 33 25.39 -21.27 -14.46
N GLY A 34 24.31 -21.97 -14.80
CA GLY A 34 23.42 -22.61 -13.81
C GLY A 34 22.48 -21.65 -13.08
N SER A 35 22.43 -20.39 -13.46
CA SER A 35 21.46 -19.42 -12.90
C SER A 35 20.02 -19.90 -13.13
N SER A 36 19.28 -20.12 -12.06
CA SER A 36 17.87 -20.47 -12.11
C SER A 36 17.01 -19.23 -11.83
N LYS A 37 15.93 -19.08 -12.57
CA LYS A 37 14.98 -17.98 -12.32
C LYS A 37 14.20 -18.25 -11.04
N ALA A 38 14.12 -17.26 -10.17
CA ALA A 38 13.38 -17.35 -8.91
C ALA A 38 11.87 -17.59 -9.11
N THR A 39 11.33 -17.17 -10.26
CA THR A 39 9.92 -17.37 -10.63
C THR A 39 9.81 -17.76 -12.10
N PRO A 40 8.86 -18.65 -12.44
CA PRO A 40 8.59 -18.96 -13.84
C PRO A 40 8.24 -17.68 -14.63
N PRO A 41 8.65 -17.56 -15.89
CA PRO A 41 8.29 -16.42 -16.73
C PRO A 41 6.78 -16.37 -16.96
N VAL A 42 6.24 -15.17 -17.00
CA VAL A 42 4.88 -14.95 -17.51
C VAL A 42 4.90 -15.16 -19.02
N THR A 43 4.12 -16.12 -19.50
CA THR A 43 3.94 -16.42 -20.93
C THR A 43 2.61 -15.87 -21.41
N ALA A 44 2.43 -15.79 -22.72
CA ALA A 44 1.14 -15.39 -23.30
C ALA A 44 -0.02 -16.28 -22.81
N ALA A 45 0.24 -17.58 -22.60
CA ALA A 45 -0.78 -18.53 -22.16
C ALA A 45 -1.22 -18.33 -20.70
N ASN A 46 -0.37 -17.79 -19.83
CA ASN A 46 -0.69 -17.57 -18.40
C ASN A 46 -0.78 -16.10 -18.00
N ALA A 47 -0.62 -15.17 -18.94
CA ALA A 47 -0.56 -13.73 -18.65
C ALA A 47 -1.84 -13.20 -18.01
N GLU A 48 -3.00 -13.59 -18.49
CA GLU A 48 -4.29 -13.18 -17.95
C GLU A 48 -4.49 -13.67 -16.50
N ALA A 49 -4.26 -14.96 -16.26
CA ALA A 49 -4.34 -15.55 -14.92
C ALA A 49 -3.34 -14.91 -13.95
N ALA A 50 -2.10 -14.68 -14.41
CA ALA A 50 -1.08 -14.04 -13.60
C ALA A 50 -1.42 -12.58 -13.25
N ALA A 51 -2.06 -11.85 -14.17
CA ALA A 51 -2.51 -10.48 -13.93
C ALA A 51 -3.64 -10.43 -12.90
N VAL A 52 -4.62 -11.32 -12.99
CA VAL A 52 -5.75 -11.39 -12.04
C VAL A 52 -5.27 -11.74 -10.63
N ILE A 53 -4.41 -12.76 -10.49
CA ILE A 53 -3.89 -13.19 -9.19
C ILE A 53 -3.05 -12.10 -8.51
N ARG A 54 -2.26 -11.35 -9.28
CA ARG A 54 -1.38 -10.29 -8.75
C ARG A 54 -2.10 -8.97 -8.48
N ALA A 55 -3.25 -8.73 -9.10
CA ALA A 55 -3.96 -7.45 -8.99
C ALA A 55 -4.79 -7.31 -7.71
N SER A 56 -5.27 -8.41 -7.10
CA SER A 56 -6.13 -8.34 -5.92
C SER A 56 -5.33 -8.37 -4.62
N THR A 57 -5.46 -7.30 -3.84
CA THR A 57 -4.98 -7.24 -2.44
C THR A 57 -6.08 -7.60 -1.44
N ARG A 58 -7.29 -7.93 -1.89
CA ARG A 58 -8.39 -8.42 -1.07
C ARG A 58 -8.08 -9.82 -0.55
N ARG A 59 -8.49 -10.11 0.69
CA ARG A 59 -8.30 -11.42 1.31
C ARG A 59 -9.61 -11.95 1.89
N PRO A 60 -9.92 -13.25 1.69
CA PRO A 60 -11.04 -13.93 2.34
C PRO A 60 -10.65 -14.32 3.79
N ALA A 61 -10.43 -13.34 4.65
CA ALA A 61 -10.07 -13.57 6.04
C ALA A 61 -11.25 -13.27 6.96
N ALA A 62 -11.38 -14.02 8.06
CA ALA A 62 -12.37 -13.77 9.11
C ALA A 62 -11.81 -12.78 10.14
N VAL A 63 -11.70 -11.51 9.74
CA VAL A 63 -11.31 -10.41 10.64
C VAL A 63 -12.56 -9.57 10.88
N GLY A 64 -12.88 -9.28 12.14
CA GLY A 64 -14.01 -8.42 12.49
C GLY A 64 -13.71 -6.95 12.18
N ALA A 65 -14.69 -6.24 11.63
CA ALA A 65 -14.62 -4.80 11.43
C ALA A 65 -14.57 -4.08 12.79
N GLN A 66 -13.61 -3.17 12.97
CA GLN A 66 -13.49 -2.39 14.20
C GLN A 66 -14.40 -1.16 14.21
N PHE A 67 -14.79 -0.68 13.05
CA PHE A 67 -15.63 0.51 12.89
C PHE A 67 -16.82 0.24 12.00
N THR A 68 -17.89 1.05 12.17
CA THR A 68 -19.12 0.94 11.39
C THR A 68 -19.38 2.21 10.57
N VAL A 69 -20.13 2.06 9.47
CA VAL A 69 -20.51 3.21 8.62
C VAL A 69 -21.28 4.24 9.46
N GLY A 70 -20.95 5.51 9.29
CA GLY A 70 -21.44 6.63 10.07
C GLY A 70 -20.69 6.91 11.36
N GLN A 71 -19.81 6.02 11.82
CA GLN A 71 -19.02 6.23 13.03
C GLN A 71 -17.98 7.35 12.82
N ARG A 72 -17.84 8.21 13.84
CA ARG A 72 -16.76 9.19 13.89
C ARG A 72 -15.47 8.51 14.31
N VAL A 73 -14.40 8.79 13.59
CA VAL A 73 -13.07 8.26 13.82
C VAL A 73 -12.01 9.37 13.72
N ARG A 74 -10.87 9.13 14.31
CA ARG A 74 -9.68 9.95 14.15
C ARG A 74 -8.56 9.12 13.53
N THR A 75 -7.83 9.67 12.60
CA THR A 75 -6.60 9.03 12.13
C THR A 75 -5.49 9.20 13.16
N ARG A 76 -4.74 8.14 13.38
CA ARG A 76 -3.61 8.15 14.31
C ARG A 76 -2.52 9.12 13.83
N ASN A 77 -1.84 9.76 14.78
CA ASN A 77 -0.68 10.60 14.49
C ASN A 77 0.60 9.76 14.54
N ILE A 78 0.82 8.95 13.53
CA ILE A 78 1.99 8.08 13.41
C ILE A 78 2.92 8.54 12.30
N ASN A 79 4.23 8.39 12.53
CA ASN A 79 5.29 8.77 11.58
C ASN A 79 6.25 7.60 11.37
N PRO A 80 5.79 6.50 10.72
CA PRO A 80 6.65 5.36 10.48
C PRO A 80 7.84 5.73 9.58
N VAL A 81 9.00 5.13 9.86
CA VAL A 81 10.22 5.33 9.05
C VAL A 81 10.07 4.69 7.67
N GLY A 82 9.24 3.66 7.56
CA GLY A 82 9.04 2.90 6.33
C GLY A 82 7.84 3.33 5.51
N HIS A 83 7.37 2.38 4.71
CA HIS A 83 6.19 2.58 3.88
C HIS A 83 4.93 2.76 4.71
N THR A 84 4.09 3.73 4.37
CA THR A 84 2.73 3.88 4.88
C THR A 84 1.81 4.47 3.82
N ARG A 85 0.53 4.07 3.88
CA ARG A 85 -0.53 4.66 3.06
C ARG A 85 -1.30 5.76 3.80
N LEU A 86 -0.95 6.06 5.07
CA LEU A 86 -1.53 7.16 5.83
C LEU A 86 -0.86 8.49 5.42
N PRO A 87 -1.53 9.34 4.63
CA PRO A 87 -0.94 10.58 4.16
C PRO A 87 -0.74 11.58 5.32
N ARG A 88 0.36 12.32 5.26
CA ARG A 88 0.75 13.22 6.36
C ARG A 88 -0.33 14.25 6.70
N TYR A 89 -1.01 14.81 5.71
CA TYR A 89 -2.04 15.84 5.90
C TYR A 89 -3.31 15.33 6.59
N ALA A 90 -3.54 14.01 6.57
CA ALA A 90 -4.69 13.38 7.22
C ALA A 90 -4.41 12.91 8.65
N ARG A 91 -3.15 12.94 9.12
CA ARG A 91 -2.80 12.47 10.47
C ARG A 91 -3.42 13.32 11.56
N ALA A 92 -3.89 12.69 12.63
CA ALA A 92 -4.62 13.30 13.75
C ALA A 92 -5.90 14.04 13.35
N LYS A 93 -6.46 13.75 12.17
CA LYS A 93 -7.66 14.40 11.64
C LYS A 93 -8.91 13.56 11.91
N ALA A 94 -10.00 14.22 12.28
CA ALA A 94 -11.29 13.59 12.50
C ALA A 94 -12.04 13.42 11.17
N GLY A 95 -12.69 12.27 11.02
CA GLY A 95 -13.51 11.94 9.86
C GLY A 95 -14.70 11.07 10.24
N VAL A 96 -15.46 10.66 9.24
CA VAL A 96 -16.60 9.76 9.39
C VAL A 96 -16.43 8.60 8.43
N ILE A 97 -16.67 7.39 8.92
CA ILE A 97 -16.68 6.19 8.07
C ILE A 97 -17.84 6.30 7.07
N ASP A 98 -17.51 6.37 5.79
CA ASP A 98 -18.46 6.44 4.69
C ASP A 98 -18.83 5.05 4.17
N ARG A 99 -17.83 4.15 4.08
CA ARG A 99 -18.00 2.80 3.57
C ARG A 99 -16.98 1.85 4.16
N ASP A 100 -17.36 0.58 4.31
CA ASP A 100 -16.43 -0.54 4.53
C ASP A 100 -16.21 -1.28 3.20
N HIS A 101 -14.98 -1.36 2.76
CA HIS A 101 -14.57 -2.09 1.54
C HIS A 101 -14.32 -3.58 1.79
N GLY A 102 -14.32 -4.01 3.05
CA GLY A 102 -13.91 -5.35 3.47
C GLY A 102 -12.41 -5.47 3.70
N ILE A 103 -11.90 -6.69 3.64
CA ILE A 103 -10.57 -7.04 4.14
C ILE A 103 -9.52 -7.01 3.03
N PHE A 104 -8.41 -6.32 3.30
CA PHE A 104 -7.28 -6.19 2.38
C PHE A 104 -5.94 -6.35 3.11
N VAL A 105 -4.92 -6.72 2.35
CA VAL A 105 -3.54 -6.75 2.84
C VAL A 105 -3.15 -5.40 3.42
N PHE A 106 -2.53 -5.40 4.60
CA PHE A 106 -2.03 -4.18 5.23
C PHE A 106 -0.68 -3.77 4.59
N PRO A 107 -0.62 -2.62 3.89
CA PRO A 107 0.54 -2.28 3.07
C PRO A 107 1.79 -1.99 3.89
N ASP A 108 1.66 -1.49 5.12
CA ASP A 108 2.78 -1.11 5.96
C ASP A 108 3.61 -2.34 6.40
N THR A 109 2.97 -3.49 6.63
CA THR A 109 3.68 -4.74 6.93
C THR A 109 4.13 -5.45 5.66
N ALA A 110 3.26 -5.54 4.65
CA ALA A 110 3.56 -6.26 3.42
C ALA A 110 4.76 -5.65 2.66
N ALA A 111 4.87 -4.32 2.61
CA ALA A 111 5.99 -3.64 1.95
C ALA A 111 7.35 -3.89 2.62
N HIS A 112 7.36 -4.34 3.88
CA HIS A 112 8.57 -4.65 4.64
C HIS A 112 8.83 -6.16 4.77
N GLY A 113 8.03 -7.01 4.13
CA GLY A 113 8.16 -8.46 4.25
C GLY A 113 7.77 -9.02 5.62
N LEU A 114 6.99 -8.24 6.40
CA LEU A 114 6.52 -8.62 7.75
C LEU A 114 5.17 -9.35 7.73
N GLY A 115 4.76 -9.86 6.57
CA GLY A 115 3.49 -10.53 6.37
C GLY A 115 2.37 -9.60 5.94
N GLU A 116 1.24 -10.18 5.51
CA GLU A 116 0.12 -9.46 4.92
C GLU A 116 -0.76 -8.74 5.93
N ARG A 117 -0.92 -9.29 7.13
CA ARG A 117 -1.73 -8.75 8.24
C ARG A 117 -3.06 -8.15 7.77
N PRO A 118 -3.96 -8.95 7.17
CA PRO A 118 -5.18 -8.44 6.56
C PRO A 118 -6.07 -7.69 7.56
N GLN A 119 -6.62 -6.56 7.13
CA GLN A 119 -7.47 -5.67 7.94
C GLN A 119 -8.61 -5.11 7.11
N HIS A 120 -9.67 -4.63 7.76
CA HIS A 120 -10.70 -3.86 7.09
C HIS A 120 -10.13 -2.54 6.54
N VAL A 121 -10.63 -2.16 5.38
CA VAL A 121 -10.35 -0.88 4.73
C VAL A 121 -11.65 -0.09 4.64
N TYR A 122 -11.61 1.12 5.15
CA TYR A 122 -12.77 2.01 5.13
C TYR A 122 -12.49 3.22 4.25
N SER A 123 -13.48 3.63 3.48
CA SER A 123 -13.52 4.98 2.94
C SER A 123 -13.90 5.93 4.09
N VAL A 124 -12.97 6.81 4.46
CA VAL A 124 -13.21 7.82 5.50
C VAL A 124 -13.37 9.18 4.85
N ARG A 125 -14.51 9.83 5.15
CA ARG A 125 -14.83 11.17 4.69
C ARG A 125 -14.27 12.21 5.66
N PHE A 126 -13.38 13.08 5.20
CA PHE A 126 -12.88 14.24 5.92
C PHE A 126 -13.48 15.51 5.32
N SER A 127 -13.97 16.44 6.15
CA SER A 127 -14.32 17.76 5.65
C SER A 127 -13.06 18.53 5.26
N ALA A 128 -13.15 19.37 4.24
CA ALA A 128 -12.01 20.19 3.84
C ALA A 128 -11.55 21.13 4.97
N ARG A 129 -12.47 21.60 5.82
CA ARG A 129 -12.14 22.41 6.99
C ARG A 129 -11.32 21.66 8.04
N GLU A 130 -11.61 20.39 8.26
CA GLU A 130 -10.80 19.55 9.15
C GLU A 130 -9.37 19.40 8.65
N LEU A 131 -9.18 19.26 7.34
CA LEU A 131 -7.86 19.05 6.74
C LEU A 131 -7.05 20.34 6.60
N TRP A 132 -7.70 21.44 6.18
CA TRP A 132 -7.03 22.67 5.73
C TRP A 132 -7.48 23.95 6.47
N GLY A 133 -8.35 23.82 7.47
CA GLY A 133 -8.79 24.93 8.30
C GLY A 133 -9.97 25.71 7.70
N ASP A 134 -10.35 26.79 8.39
CA ASP A 134 -11.61 27.52 8.16
C ASP A 134 -11.72 28.20 6.79
N GLN A 135 -10.62 28.44 6.12
CA GLN A 135 -10.60 29.02 4.77
C GLN A 135 -11.09 28.03 3.68
N ALA A 136 -11.14 26.75 4.00
CA ALA A 136 -11.67 25.75 3.07
C ALA A 136 -13.20 25.85 2.96
N LYS A 137 -13.71 25.56 1.76
CA LYS A 137 -15.16 25.58 1.51
C LYS A 137 -15.86 24.51 2.36
N PRO A 138 -16.92 24.84 3.08
CA PRO A 138 -17.57 23.91 4.03
C PRO A 138 -18.21 22.69 3.37
N GLN A 139 -18.58 22.79 2.09
CA GLN A 139 -19.18 21.68 1.33
C GLN A 139 -18.15 20.70 0.77
N ASP A 140 -16.86 21.09 0.72
CA ASP A 140 -15.83 20.23 0.15
C ASP A 140 -15.42 19.13 1.15
N ALA A 141 -15.14 17.97 0.61
CA ALA A 141 -14.69 16.81 1.39
C ALA A 141 -13.67 15.99 0.60
N VAL A 142 -12.83 15.26 1.33
CA VAL A 142 -11.90 14.29 0.77
C VAL A 142 -12.23 12.91 1.34
N TYR A 143 -12.23 11.91 0.48
CA TYR A 143 -12.40 10.52 0.84
C TYR A 143 -11.06 9.81 0.73
N LEU A 144 -10.67 9.12 1.79
CA LEU A 144 -9.41 8.39 1.85
C LEU A 144 -9.65 6.97 2.34
N ASP A 145 -9.02 6.00 1.68
CA ASP A 145 -9.06 4.61 2.11
C ASP A 145 -8.07 4.39 3.26
N MET A 146 -8.59 3.99 4.41
CA MET A 146 -7.88 3.82 5.66
C MET A 146 -8.05 2.40 6.20
N TRP A 147 -6.96 1.77 6.61
CA TRP A 147 -6.94 0.49 7.31
C TRP A 147 -7.26 0.66 8.80
N ASP A 148 -7.75 -0.41 9.47
CA ASP A 148 -8.03 -0.39 10.91
C ASP A 148 -6.91 0.26 11.73
N ASP A 149 -5.66 -0.13 11.47
CA ASP A 149 -4.49 0.35 12.22
C ASP A 149 -4.19 1.85 12.05
N TYR A 150 -4.79 2.50 11.08
CA TYR A 150 -4.65 3.95 10.92
C TYR A 150 -5.68 4.75 11.72
N LEU A 151 -6.68 4.08 12.30
CA LEU A 151 -7.84 4.69 12.91
C LEU A 151 -7.91 4.44 14.42
N GLU A 152 -8.59 5.33 15.11
CA GLU A 152 -9.02 5.22 16.50
C GLU A 152 -10.38 5.90 16.64
N PRO A 153 -11.18 5.56 17.68
CA PRO A 153 -12.41 6.29 17.97
C PRO A 153 -12.14 7.78 18.19
N ALA A 154 -13.03 8.67 17.69
CA ALA A 154 -12.89 10.13 17.82
C ALA A 154 -13.53 10.66 19.10
#